data_24b88cc22c077c76e95783a3316e9efb
#
_entry.id   24b88cc22c077c76e95783a3316e9efb
#
_cell.length_a   1.000
_cell.length_b   1.000
_cell.length_c   1.000
_cell.angle_alpha   90.00
_cell.angle_beta   90.00
_cell.angle_gamma   90.00
#
_symmetry.space_group_name_H-M   'P 1'
#
loop_
_entity.id
_entity.type
_entity.pdbx_description
1 polymer ?
#
loop_
_entity_poly.entity_id
_entity_poly.type
_entity_poly.pdbx_seq_one_letter_code
_entity_poly.pdbx_strand_id
1 'polypeptide(L)'
;LFIAIFASLITVETMAFFMKRKITIRIKGLPDGIAQTFEAIVPLVTVLFGAVIIDTLVMHFTGGSNLPEAFTKFLAPSINSIDTPYAIFIISFLEMIFWFNGYAILIGFVLPFMTQYLGENAAAYAAGLPIPHVFAPNFWDYFLGFSGSGVTGALVILALCSKSKELKAIGKASFIPAIFTISEPVVFGLPIVYNPYLFIPFV
;
A
#
# COMPACT_ATOMS: atom_id res chain seq x y z
N LEU A 1 4.06 -7.67 -0.69
CA LEU A 1 2.82 -6.93 -0.89
C LEU A 1 2.12 -7.29 -2.20
N PHE A 2 2.76 -7.11 -3.39
CA PHE A 2 2.16 -7.40 -4.70
C PHE A 2 1.64 -8.82 -4.82
N ILE A 3 2.47 -9.79 -4.45
CA ILE A 3 2.09 -11.21 -4.49
C ILE A 3 0.90 -11.48 -3.58
N ALA A 4 0.81 -10.81 -2.42
CA ALA A 4 -0.33 -10.95 -1.52
C ALA A 4 -1.62 -10.39 -2.15
N ILE A 5 -1.55 -9.27 -2.88
CA ILE A 5 -2.70 -8.72 -3.62
C ILE A 5 -3.15 -9.70 -4.72
N PHE A 6 -2.22 -10.18 -5.54
CA PHE A 6 -2.55 -11.16 -6.58
C PHE A 6 -3.09 -12.47 -5.99
N ALA A 7 -2.47 -12.97 -4.92
CA ALA A 7 -2.94 -14.16 -4.23
C ALA A 7 -4.36 -13.99 -3.67
N SER A 8 -4.67 -12.83 -3.08
CA SER A 8 -6.02 -12.56 -2.57
C SER A 8 -7.07 -12.49 -3.70
N LEU A 9 -6.75 -11.84 -4.81
CA LEU A 9 -7.64 -11.77 -5.97
C LEU A 9 -7.89 -13.17 -6.55
N ILE A 10 -6.83 -13.96 -6.77
CA ILE A 10 -6.93 -15.34 -7.27
C ILE A 10 -7.75 -16.19 -6.30
N THR A 11 -7.55 -16.03 -4.99
CA THR A 11 -8.31 -16.75 -3.98
C THR A 11 -9.80 -16.45 -4.07
N VAL A 12 -10.17 -15.16 -4.12
CA VAL A 12 -11.58 -14.73 -4.20
C VAL A 12 -12.23 -15.22 -5.48
N GLU A 13 -11.57 -15.07 -6.63
CA GLU A 13 -12.10 -15.54 -7.92
C GLU A 13 -12.24 -17.07 -7.95
N THR A 14 -11.25 -17.79 -7.42
CA THR A 14 -11.33 -19.25 -7.32
C THR A 14 -12.50 -19.69 -6.44
N MET A 15 -12.64 -19.10 -5.27
CA MET A 15 -13.76 -19.38 -4.37
C MET A 15 -15.11 -19.10 -5.05
N ALA A 16 -15.24 -17.94 -5.69
CA ALA A 16 -16.46 -17.56 -6.42
C ALA A 16 -16.79 -18.55 -7.56
N PHE A 17 -15.78 -18.99 -8.31
CA PHE A 17 -15.94 -19.99 -9.36
C PHE A 17 -16.48 -21.33 -8.82
N PHE A 18 -15.85 -21.87 -7.77
CA PHE A 18 -16.26 -23.14 -7.19
C PHE A 18 -17.67 -23.06 -6.58
N MET A 19 -17.99 -21.97 -5.87
CA MET A 19 -19.31 -21.76 -5.28
C MET A 19 -20.40 -21.62 -6.35
N LYS A 20 -20.17 -20.84 -7.42
CA LYS A 20 -21.11 -20.71 -8.55
C LYS A 20 -21.35 -22.03 -9.26
N ARG A 21 -20.32 -22.84 -9.43
CA ARG A 21 -20.39 -24.17 -10.05
C ARG A 21 -20.87 -25.27 -9.11
N LYS A 22 -21.09 -24.97 -7.82
CA LYS A 22 -21.49 -25.93 -6.79
C LYS A 22 -20.49 -27.10 -6.64
N ILE A 23 -19.22 -26.86 -6.92
CA ILE A 23 -18.12 -27.83 -6.72
C ILE A 23 -17.64 -27.66 -5.28
N THR A 24 -18.47 -28.11 -4.33
CA THR A 24 -18.28 -27.89 -2.90
C THR A 24 -18.77 -29.12 -2.12
N ILE A 25 -18.28 -29.31 -0.90
CA ILE A 25 -18.75 -30.37 -0.02
C ILE A 25 -20.01 -29.87 0.69
N ARG A 26 -21.18 -30.38 0.27
CA ARG A 26 -22.46 -30.08 0.91
C ARG A 26 -22.86 -31.18 1.87
N ILE A 27 -22.96 -30.85 3.15
CA ILE A 27 -23.47 -31.75 4.18
C ILE A 27 -24.89 -31.33 4.53
N LYS A 28 -25.86 -32.21 4.31
CA LYS A 28 -27.27 -31.97 4.63
C LYS A 28 -27.48 -31.98 6.16
N GLY A 29 -28.32 -31.08 6.66
CA GLY A 29 -28.73 -31.04 8.07
C GLY A 29 -27.81 -30.21 8.99
N LEU A 30 -26.80 -29.52 8.45
CA LEU A 30 -25.98 -28.56 9.21
C LEU A 30 -26.59 -27.16 9.19
N PRO A 31 -26.43 -26.36 10.27
CA PRO A 31 -26.70 -24.91 10.23
C PRO A 31 -25.89 -24.21 9.14
N ASP A 32 -26.49 -23.18 8.53
CA ASP A 32 -25.90 -22.50 7.35
C ASP A 32 -24.45 -22.00 7.54
N GLY A 33 -24.11 -21.48 8.72
CA GLY A 33 -22.75 -21.02 9.00
C GLY A 33 -21.71 -22.14 9.01
N ILE A 34 -22.08 -23.33 9.50
CA ILE A 34 -21.21 -24.51 9.50
C ILE A 34 -21.14 -25.11 8.09
N ALA A 35 -22.26 -25.16 7.38
CA ALA A 35 -22.31 -25.66 6.01
C ALA A 35 -21.40 -24.85 5.08
N GLN A 36 -21.38 -23.51 5.18
CA GLN A 36 -20.49 -22.63 4.41
C GLN A 36 -19.00 -22.91 4.65
N THR A 37 -18.62 -23.26 5.89
CA THR A 37 -17.24 -23.62 6.21
C THR A 37 -16.81 -24.89 5.44
N PHE A 38 -17.67 -25.90 5.39
CA PHE A 38 -17.39 -27.12 4.61
C PHE A 38 -17.39 -26.85 3.09
N GLU A 39 -18.28 -25.98 2.61
CA GLU A 39 -18.32 -25.60 1.21
C GLU A 39 -17.03 -24.87 0.77
N ALA A 40 -16.35 -24.15 1.67
CA ALA A 40 -15.11 -23.44 1.39
C ALA A 40 -13.86 -24.37 1.35
N ILE A 41 -13.93 -25.60 1.87
CA ILE A 41 -12.75 -26.49 1.96
C ILE A 41 -12.17 -26.78 0.59
N VAL A 42 -13.00 -27.19 -0.38
CA VAL A 42 -12.51 -27.58 -1.73
C VAL A 42 -11.83 -26.42 -2.43
N PRO A 43 -12.44 -25.22 -2.55
CA PRO A 43 -11.77 -24.06 -3.15
C PRO A 43 -10.50 -23.65 -2.39
N LEU A 44 -10.50 -23.68 -1.05
CA LEU A 44 -9.35 -23.33 -0.23
C LEU A 44 -8.16 -24.28 -0.50
N VAL A 45 -8.42 -25.59 -0.47
CA VAL A 45 -7.42 -26.61 -0.78
C VAL A 45 -6.87 -26.42 -2.20
N THR A 46 -7.74 -26.11 -3.18
CA THR A 46 -7.31 -25.85 -4.57
C THR A 46 -6.38 -24.64 -4.65
N VAL A 47 -6.69 -23.55 -3.96
CA VAL A 47 -5.83 -22.35 -3.91
C VAL A 47 -4.48 -22.66 -3.26
N LEU A 48 -4.46 -23.38 -2.14
CA LEU A 48 -3.23 -23.73 -1.45
C LEU A 48 -2.32 -24.62 -2.31
N PHE A 49 -2.89 -25.67 -2.92
CA PHE A 49 -2.10 -26.52 -3.84
C PHE A 49 -1.64 -25.74 -5.06
N GLY A 50 -2.50 -24.89 -5.64
CA GLY A 50 -2.14 -24.02 -6.75
C GLY A 50 -0.97 -23.09 -6.40
N ALA A 51 -0.98 -22.49 -5.24
CA ALA A 51 0.11 -21.64 -4.76
C ALA A 51 1.43 -22.41 -4.62
N VAL A 52 1.40 -23.63 -4.03
CA VAL A 52 2.58 -24.48 -3.90
C VAL A 52 3.13 -24.89 -5.27
N ILE A 53 2.24 -25.27 -6.20
CA ILE A 53 2.65 -25.63 -7.56
C ILE A 53 3.32 -24.45 -8.26
N ILE A 54 2.71 -23.25 -8.19
CA ILE A 54 3.27 -22.04 -8.81
C ILE A 54 4.66 -21.74 -8.21
N ASP A 55 4.78 -21.74 -6.87
CA ASP A 55 6.05 -21.47 -6.21
C ASP A 55 7.13 -22.49 -6.60
N THR A 56 6.79 -23.79 -6.61
CA THR A 56 7.69 -24.87 -7.04
C THR A 56 8.14 -24.71 -8.50
N LEU A 57 7.22 -24.33 -9.40
CA LEU A 57 7.56 -24.06 -10.79
C LEU A 57 8.50 -22.86 -10.91
N VAL A 58 8.21 -21.78 -10.19
CA VAL A 58 9.09 -20.61 -10.17
C VAL A 58 10.48 -20.99 -9.65
N MET A 59 10.59 -21.73 -8.55
CA MET A 59 11.85 -22.20 -8.01
C MET A 59 12.63 -23.04 -9.05
N HIS A 60 11.94 -23.89 -9.80
CA HIS A 60 12.58 -24.70 -10.85
C HIS A 60 13.15 -23.84 -11.98
N PHE A 61 12.39 -22.86 -12.47
CA PHE A 61 12.82 -22.01 -13.59
C PHE A 61 13.81 -20.91 -13.19
N THR A 62 13.82 -20.48 -11.94
CA THR A 62 14.69 -19.40 -11.43
C THR A 62 15.98 -19.90 -10.78
N GLY A 63 16.19 -21.21 -10.74
CA GLY A 63 17.37 -21.80 -10.10
C GLY A 63 17.33 -21.71 -8.56
N GLY A 64 16.13 -21.82 -7.96
CA GLY A 64 15.94 -21.92 -6.52
C GLY A 64 15.34 -20.69 -5.82
N SER A 65 15.03 -19.61 -6.58
CA SER A 65 14.34 -18.46 -6.00
C SER A 65 12.84 -18.74 -5.89
N ASN A 66 12.26 -18.53 -4.70
CA ASN A 66 10.81 -18.59 -4.51
C ASN A 66 10.09 -17.44 -5.25
N LEU A 67 8.77 -17.50 -5.36
CA LEU A 67 7.97 -16.50 -6.09
C LEU A 67 8.20 -15.05 -5.60
N PRO A 68 8.23 -14.74 -4.28
CA PRO A 68 8.58 -13.41 -3.78
C PRO A 68 9.99 -12.94 -4.18
N GLU A 69 10.98 -13.80 -4.09
CA GLU A 69 12.36 -13.47 -4.46
C GLU A 69 12.52 -13.26 -5.97
N ALA A 70 11.92 -14.14 -6.78
CA ALA A 70 11.93 -14.03 -8.23
C ALA A 70 11.27 -12.71 -8.67
N PHE A 71 10.15 -12.35 -8.07
CA PHE A 71 9.47 -11.09 -8.34
C PHE A 71 10.34 -9.88 -7.95
N THR A 72 10.98 -9.93 -6.79
CA THR A 72 11.91 -8.86 -6.34
C THR A 72 13.10 -8.74 -7.29
N LYS A 73 13.71 -9.85 -7.70
CA LYS A 73 14.80 -9.86 -8.68
C LYS A 73 14.38 -9.33 -10.06
N PHE A 74 13.17 -9.62 -10.49
CA PHE A 74 12.61 -9.09 -11.73
C PHE A 74 12.44 -7.56 -11.69
N LEU A 75 12.06 -7.02 -10.54
CA LEU A 75 11.89 -5.59 -10.33
C LEU A 75 13.20 -4.86 -9.99
N ALA A 76 14.25 -5.58 -9.57
CA ALA A 76 15.51 -5.00 -9.12
C ALA A 76 16.15 -3.97 -10.07
N PRO A 77 16.15 -4.14 -11.41
CA PRO A 77 16.70 -3.14 -12.32
C PRO A 77 15.96 -1.79 -12.25
N SER A 78 14.63 -1.84 -12.03
CA SER A 78 13.80 -0.64 -11.89
C SER A 78 14.01 0.05 -10.53
N ILE A 79 14.36 -0.73 -9.50
CA ILE A 79 14.58 -0.27 -8.13
C ILE A 79 15.80 0.65 -8.05
N ASN A 80 16.93 0.25 -8.67
CA ASN A 80 18.16 1.03 -8.63
C ASN A 80 18.00 2.44 -9.24
N SER A 81 16.94 2.66 -10.01
CA SER A 81 16.61 3.95 -10.60
C SER A 81 15.74 4.84 -9.70
N ILE A 82 15.17 4.28 -8.61
CA ILE A 82 14.22 5.00 -7.75
C ILE A 82 14.94 5.94 -6.79
N ASP A 83 16.16 5.59 -6.36
CA ASP A 83 16.96 6.39 -5.44
C ASP A 83 17.74 7.51 -6.17
N THR A 84 17.04 8.26 -6.98
CA THR A 84 17.59 9.45 -7.66
C THR A 84 16.68 10.65 -7.39
N PRO A 85 17.22 11.88 -7.31
CA PRO A 85 16.41 13.08 -7.07
C PRO A 85 15.26 13.24 -8.06
N TYR A 86 15.47 12.88 -9.32
CA TYR A 86 14.42 12.97 -10.36
C TYR A 86 13.32 11.93 -10.15
N ALA A 87 13.69 10.69 -9.80
CA ALA A 87 12.71 9.65 -9.54
C ALA A 87 11.92 9.95 -8.27
N ILE A 88 12.56 10.42 -7.21
CA ILE A 88 11.90 10.85 -5.97
C ILE A 88 10.89 11.95 -6.27
N PHE A 89 11.27 12.96 -7.05
CA PHE A 89 10.37 14.05 -7.46
C PHE A 89 9.16 13.51 -8.25
N ILE A 90 9.39 12.67 -9.26
CA ILE A 90 8.31 12.10 -10.08
C ILE A 90 7.38 11.24 -9.24
N ILE A 91 7.93 10.38 -8.37
CA ILE A 91 7.13 9.51 -7.50
C ILE A 91 6.30 10.35 -6.54
N SER A 92 6.88 11.38 -5.91
CA SER A 92 6.16 12.26 -4.99
C SER A 92 5.06 13.04 -5.71
N PHE A 93 5.33 13.54 -6.90
CA PHE A 93 4.35 14.26 -7.71
C PHE A 93 3.18 13.35 -8.12
N LEU A 94 3.48 12.14 -8.60
CA LEU A 94 2.45 11.16 -8.94
C LEU A 94 1.64 10.74 -7.70
N GLU A 95 2.30 10.54 -6.56
CA GLU A 95 1.62 10.18 -5.30
C GLU A 95 0.60 11.26 -4.92
N MET A 96 0.95 12.54 -5.02
CA MET A 96 0.01 13.63 -4.73
C MET A 96 -1.15 13.67 -5.74
N ILE A 97 -0.90 13.40 -7.03
CA ILE A 97 -1.97 13.26 -8.02
C ILE A 97 -2.91 12.10 -7.66
N PHE A 98 -2.39 10.95 -7.25
CA PHE A 98 -3.22 9.82 -6.83
C PHE A 98 -4.04 10.18 -5.57
N TRP A 99 -3.43 10.79 -4.57
CA TRP A 99 -4.14 11.26 -3.37
C TRP A 99 -5.22 12.29 -3.69
N PHE A 100 -4.95 13.21 -4.61
CA PHE A 100 -5.97 14.17 -5.07
C PHE A 100 -7.18 13.48 -5.72
N ASN A 101 -6.97 12.32 -6.35
CA ASN A 101 -8.05 11.48 -6.87
C ASN A 101 -8.63 10.50 -5.84
N GLY A 102 -8.24 10.59 -4.59
CA GLY A 102 -8.73 9.73 -3.50
C GLY A 102 -8.08 8.35 -3.44
N TYR A 103 -6.93 8.16 -4.10
CA TYR A 103 -6.23 6.87 -4.14
C TYR A 103 -4.88 6.93 -3.41
N ALA A 104 -4.73 6.18 -2.34
CA ALA A 104 -3.47 6.00 -1.61
C ALA A 104 -2.73 4.73 -2.08
N ILE A 105 -2.45 4.61 -3.37
CA ILE A 105 -1.98 3.35 -3.95
C ILE A 105 -0.47 3.37 -4.20
N LEU A 106 0.09 4.47 -4.71
CA LEU A 106 1.44 4.50 -5.25
C LEU A 106 2.50 4.20 -4.19
N ILE A 107 2.36 4.74 -2.99
CA ILE A 107 3.28 4.46 -1.88
C ILE A 107 3.35 2.96 -1.55
N GLY A 108 2.23 2.25 -1.66
CA GLY A 108 2.18 0.80 -1.48
C GLY A 108 3.05 0.04 -2.48
N PHE A 109 3.25 0.57 -3.68
CA PHE A 109 4.16 0.00 -4.67
C PHE A 109 5.63 0.30 -4.38
N VAL A 110 5.92 1.46 -3.82
CA VAL A 110 7.30 1.91 -3.56
C VAL A 110 7.82 1.46 -2.19
N LEU A 111 6.93 1.28 -1.21
CA LEU A 111 7.27 0.94 0.16
C LEU A 111 8.16 -0.31 0.33
N PRO A 112 7.98 -1.42 -0.40
CA PRO A 112 8.89 -2.57 -0.29
C PRO A 112 10.33 -2.23 -0.63
N PHE A 113 10.55 -1.35 -1.59
CA PHE A 113 11.89 -0.90 -2.01
C PHE A 113 12.49 0.04 -0.98
N MET A 114 11.70 0.99 -0.50
CA MET A 114 12.13 1.89 0.57
C MET A 114 12.52 1.12 1.84
N THR A 115 11.79 0.05 2.19
CA THR A 115 12.13 -0.80 3.34
C THR A 115 13.41 -1.61 3.10
N GLN A 116 13.68 -2.04 1.88
CA GLN A 116 14.96 -2.66 1.52
C GLN A 116 16.11 -1.65 1.70
N TYR A 117 15.97 -0.45 1.16
CA TYR A 117 16.95 0.63 1.33
C TYR A 117 17.20 0.98 2.80
N LEU A 118 16.15 0.97 3.62
CA LEU A 118 16.31 1.16 5.07
C LEU A 118 17.18 0.06 5.69
N GLY A 119 16.99 -1.20 5.28
CA GLY A 119 17.81 -2.33 5.73
C GLY A 119 19.27 -2.21 5.30
N GLU A 120 19.53 -1.81 4.05
CA GLU A 120 20.87 -1.58 3.52
C GLU A 120 21.56 -0.40 4.22
N ASN A 121 20.82 0.69 4.47
CA ASN A 121 21.30 1.83 5.26
C ASN A 121 21.68 1.43 6.70
N ALA A 122 20.84 0.61 7.35
CA ALA A 122 21.12 0.13 8.71
C ALA A 122 22.36 -0.76 8.76
N ALA A 123 22.54 -1.63 7.77
CA ALA A 123 23.73 -2.48 7.66
C ALA A 123 25.00 -1.65 7.40
N ALA A 124 24.94 -0.66 6.50
CA ALA A 124 26.05 0.25 6.24
C ALA A 124 26.43 1.07 7.48
N TYR A 125 25.45 1.60 8.19
CA TYR A 125 25.66 2.34 9.43
C TYR A 125 26.33 1.47 10.51
N ALA A 126 25.86 0.24 10.70
CA ALA A 126 26.45 -0.70 11.65
C ALA A 126 27.90 -1.07 11.30
N ALA A 127 28.24 -1.06 10.00
CA ALA A 127 29.60 -1.31 9.51
C ALA A 127 30.50 -0.06 9.50
N GLY A 128 30.00 1.11 9.93
CA GLY A 128 30.73 2.38 9.87
C GLY A 128 30.95 2.92 8.46
N LEU A 129 30.14 2.47 7.49
CA LEU A 129 30.21 2.90 6.09
C LEU A 129 29.25 4.06 5.82
N PRO A 130 29.47 4.85 4.76
CA PRO A 130 28.51 5.86 4.32
C PRO A 130 27.16 5.23 3.98
N ILE A 131 26.09 5.92 4.34
CA ILE A 131 24.71 5.51 4.05
C ILE A 131 24.45 5.61 2.53
N PRO A 132 24.12 4.50 1.83
CA PRO A 132 24.05 4.48 0.38
C PRO A 132 22.75 5.07 -0.20
N HIS A 133 21.64 5.06 0.55
CA HIS A 133 20.32 5.39 0.02
C HIS A 133 19.67 6.56 0.74
N VAL A 134 19.11 7.50 -0.04
CA VAL A 134 18.32 8.62 0.47
C VAL A 134 16.84 8.27 0.55
N PHE A 135 16.32 7.58 -0.48
CA PHE A 135 14.90 7.28 -0.60
C PHE A 135 14.49 6.10 0.28
N ALA A 136 14.45 6.32 1.57
CA ALA A 136 14.03 5.38 2.60
C ALA A 136 12.77 5.89 3.33
N PRO A 137 12.04 5.05 4.09
CA PRO A 137 10.81 5.47 4.79
C PRO A 137 10.99 6.72 5.64
N ASN A 138 12.11 6.83 6.34
CA ASN A 138 12.42 7.99 7.17
C ASN A 138 12.49 9.31 6.38
N PHE A 139 13.08 9.26 5.16
CA PHE A 139 13.12 10.43 4.29
C PHE A 139 11.70 10.80 3.83
N TRP A 140 10.91 9.80 3.44
CA TRP A 140 9.52 10.02 3.04
C TRP A 140 8.71 10.66 4.16
N ASP A 141 8.71 10.07 5.35
CA ASP A 141 7.87 10.49 6.47
C ASP A 141 8.23 11.89 6.98
N TYR A 142 9.52 12.23 7.02
CA TYR A 142 9.97 13.50 7.60
C TYR A 142 10.08 14.65 6.61
N PHE A 143 10.26 14.38 5.32
CA PHE A 143 10.46 15.44 4.33
C PHE A 143 9.34 15.54 3.29
N LEU A 144 8.80 14.42 2.84
CA LEU A 144 7.78 14.41 1.80
C LEU A 144 6.36 14.26 2.37
N GLY A 145 6.22 13.46 3.43
CA GLY A 145 4.94 13.18 4.10
C GLY A 145 4.74 13.97 5.40
N PHE A 146 5.48 15.04 5.65
CA PHE A 146 5.35 15.82 6.88
C PHE A 146 3.92 16.31 7.07
N SER A 147 3.33 15.98 8.23
CA SER A 147 1.90 16.21 8.54
C SER A 147 0.90 15.57 7.56
N GLY A 148 1.31 14.56 6.80
CA GLY A 148 0.51 13.81 5.85
C GLY A 148 0.63 14.28 4.42
N SER A 149 -0.06 13.59 3.50
CA SER A 149 -0.02 13.85 2.06
C SER A 149 -0.45 15.28 1.74
N GLY A 150 0.29 15.94 0.83
CA GLY A 150 0.06 17.34 0.44
C GLY A 150 0.42 18.35 1.54
N VAL A 151 1.23 17.96 2.54
CA VAL A 151 1.61 18.83 3.67
C VAL A 151 0.39 19.50 4.33
N THR A 152 -0.67 18.72 4.51
CA THR A 152 -2.01 19.20 4.92
C THR A 152 -2.09 19.77 6.32
N GLY A 153 -1.04 19.67 7.14
CA GLY A 153 -0.98 20.29 8.48
C GLY A 153 -1.23 21.79 8.46
N ALA A 154 -0.78 22.49 7.44
CA ALA A 154 -1.09 23.91 7.27
C ALA A 154 -2.60 24.17 7.10
N LEU A 155 -3.29 23.32 6.33
CA LEU A 155 -4.75 23.40 6.17
C LEU A 155 -5.49 23.09 7.46
N VAL A 156 -4.98 22.19 8.31
CA VAL A 156 -5.54 21.91 9.64
C VAL A 156 -5.48 23.17 10.50
N ILE A 157 -4.35 23.89 10.52
CA ILE A 157 -4.19 25.13 11.28
C ILE A 157 -5.17 26.20 10.74
N LEU A 158 -5.27 26.36 9.43
CA LEU A 158 -6.22 27.30 8.80
C LEU A 158 -7.67 26.96 9.15
N ALA A 159 -8.02 25.68 9.13
CA ALA A 159 -9.33 25.19 9.49
C ALA A 159 -9.67 25.50 10.97
N LEU A 160 -8.72 25.31 11.87
CA LEU A 160 -8.87 25.68 13.31
C LEU A 160 -9.10 27.17 13.51
N CYS A 161 -8.45 28.00 12.70
CA CYS A 161 -8.58 29.47 12.76
C CYS A 161 -9.81 30.00 11.99
N SER A 162 -10.50 29.13 11.25
CA SER A 162 -11.66 29.52 10.41
C SER A 162 -12.80 30.09 11.25
N LYS A 163 -13.59 31.00 10.65
CA LYS A 163 -14.85 31.47 11.21
C LYS A 163 -15.99 30.48 10.99
N SER A 164 -15.88 29.56 10.01
CA SER A 164 -16.85 28.49 9.78
C SER A 164 -16.80 27.47 10.91
N LYS A 165 -17.96 27.15 11.47
CA LYS A 165 -18.08 26.11 12.51
C LYS A 165 -17.74 24.71 11.95
N GLU A 166 -18.10 24.45 10.71
CA GLU A 166 -17.84 23.21 10.01
C GLU A 166 -16.33 23.00 9.80
N LEU A 167 -15.64 23.97 9.19
CA LEU A 167 -14.20 23.90 8.97
C LEU A 167 -13.45 23.77 10.30
N LYS A 168 -13.88 24.49 11.32
CA LYS A 168 -13.28 24.39 12.67
C LYS A 168 -13.48 23.01 13.29
N ALA A 169 -14.62 22.36 13.07
CA ALA A 169 -14.86 21.00 13.55
C ALA A 169 -13.93 20.00 12.87
N ILE A 170 -13.76 20.11 11.54
CA ILE A 170 -12.81 19.29 10.77
C ILE A 170 -11.38 19.53 11.26
N GLY A 171 -10.96 20.79 11.43
CA GLY A 171 -9.65 21.14 11.97
C GLY A 171 -9.37 20.49 13.33
N LYS A 172 -10.36 20.52 14.23
CA LYS A 172 -10.23 19.86 15.55
C LYS A 172 -10.11 18.35 15.44
N ALA A 173 -10.91 17.70 14.57
CA ALA A 173 -10.85 16.27 14.38
C ALA A 173 -9.53 15.81 13.72
N SER A 174 -8.95 16.67 12.87
CA SER A 174 -7.73 16.37 12.10
C SER A 174 -6.44 16.75 12.84
N PHE A 175 -6.50 17.54 13.93
CA PHE A 175 -5.32 18.10 14.56
C PHE A 175 -4.36 17.03 15.11
N ILE A 176 -4.88 16.12 15.92
CA ILE A 176 -4.06 15.04 16.49
C ILE A 176 -3.58 14.07 15.38
N PRO A 177 -4.44 13.56 14.47
CA PRO A 177 -3.98 12.78 13.34
C PRO A 177 -2.86 13.43 12.53
N ALA A 178 -2.95 14.72 12.21
CA ALA A 178 -1.93 15.43 11.43
C ALA A 178 -0.55 15.48 12.12
N ILE A 179 -0.48 15.47 13.45
CA ILE A 179 0.79 15.36 14.19
C ILE A 179 1.48 14.02 13.91
N PHE A 180 0.70 12.97 13.67
CA PHE A 180 1.17 11.62 13.35
C PHE A 180 1.18 11.32 11.86
N THR A 181 1.27 12.34 11.00
CA THR A 181 1.31 12.21 9.54
C THR A 181 0.06 11.59 8.89
N ILE A 182 -1.07 11.55 9.61
CA ILE A 182 -2.33 11.01 9.14
C ILE A 182 -3.16 12.16 8.53
N SER A 183 -3.27 12.19 7.21
CA SER A 183 -3.94 13.27 6.46
C SER A 183 -5.38 12.97 6.06
N GLU A 184 -5.84 11.73 6.14
CA GLU A 184 -7.17 11.29 5.71
C GLU A 184 -8.31 12.14 6.29
N PRO A 185 -8.33 12.48 7.60
CA PRO A 185 -9.41 13.28 8.14
C PRO A 185 -9.50 14.68 7.52
N VAL A 186 -8.40 15.28 7.10
CA VAL A 186 -8.41 16.58 6.44
C VAL A 186 -8.62 16.46 4.93
N VAL A 187 -8.03 15.49 4.28
CA VAL A 187 -8.15 15.28 2.83
C VAL A 187 -9.61 14.97 2.44
N PHE A 188 -10.28 14.13 3.21
CA PHE A 188 -11.68 13.77 2.97
C PHE A 188 -12.68 14.65 3.72
N GLY A 189 -12.30 15.26 4.82
CA GLY A 189 -13.15 16.18 5.60
C GLY A 189 -13.24 17.56 4.96
N LEU A 190 -12.16 18.11 4.47
CA LEU A 190 -12.17 19.27 3.58
C LEU A 190 -12.41 18.79 2.14
N PRO A 191 -13.08 19.56 1.29
CA PRO A 191 -13.32 19.16 -0.10
C PRO A 191 -12.04 19.33 -0.94
N ILE A 192 -11.00 18.53 -0.66
CA ILE A 192 -9.72 18.56 -1.38
C ILE A 192 -9.80 17.65 -2.60
N VAL A 193 -10.29 16.42 -2.40
CA VAL A 193 -10.41 15.42 -3.46
C VAL A 193 -11.29 15.95 -4.59
N TYR A 194 -10.80 15.87 -5.82
CA TYR A 194 -11.44 16.39 -7.03
C TYR A 194 -11.78 17.88 -7.03
N ASN A 195 -11.23 18.68 -6.13
CA ASN A 195 -11.47 20.12 -6.11
C ASN A 195 -10.40 20.86 -6.94
N PRO A 196 -10.75 21.37 -8.14
CA PRO A 196 -9.77 21.98 -9.02
C PRO A 196 -9.06 23.21 -8.44
N TYR A 197 -9.69 23.91 -7.49
CA TYR A 197 -9.09 25.06 -6.82
C TYR A 197 -7.97 24.67 -5.84
N LEU A 198 -8.00 23.43 -5.35
CA LEU A 198 -7.01 22.93 -4.41
C LEU A 198 -5.97 22.02 -5.07
N PHE A 199 -6.09 21.75 -6.38
CA PHE A 199 -5.16 20.88 -7.10
C PHE A 199 -3.71 21.41 -7.02
N ILE A 200 -3.49 22.64 -7.48
CA ILE A 200 -2.13 23.23 -7.52
C ILE A 200 -1.48 23.32 -6.12
N PRO A 201 -2.18 23.81 -5.06
CA PRO A 201 -1.55 23.89 -3.74
C PRO A 201 -1.40 22.56 -3.04
N PHE A 202 -2.07 21.50 -3.49
CA PHE A 202 -2.00 20.17 -2.91
C PHE A 202 -0.94 19.28 -3.57
N VAL A 203 -0.74 19.38 -4.87
CA VAL A 203 0.22 18.62 -5.69
C VAL A 203 1.53 19.36 -5.85
#